data_92ac8465a3dd001a407ac57284322f8f
#
_entry.id   92ac8465a3dd001a407ac57284322f8f
#
_cell.length_a   1.000
_cell.length_b   1.000
_cell.length_c   1.000
_cell.angle_alpha   90.00
_cell.angle_beta   90.00
_cell.angle_gamma   90.00
#
_symmetry.space_group_name_H-M   'P 1'
#
loop_
_entity.id
_entity.type
_entity.pdbx_description
1 polymer ?
#
loop_
_entity_poly.entity_id
_entity_poly.type
_entity_poly.pdbx_seq_one_letter_code
_entity_poly.pdbx_strand_id
1 'polypeptide(L)'
;MLTAATAAAFAFSVAPASAAATVTVSPGTGLANDQSVTVTGAGYPAGVEVAVSQCADGNKCTDSLAKAVVAADGSFTTNYTVKKVFSATDWSTGSTVSVDCGVQQCQLVAYVEATGAVGADISFG
;
A
#
# COMPACT_ATOMS: atom_id res chain seq x y z
N MET A 1 -19.10 -10.77 -45.09
CA MET A 1 -18.82 -10.63 -44.53
C MET A 1 -18.48 -10.52 -43.50
N LEU A 2 -18.13 -10.57 -43.34
CA LEU A 2 -17.71 -10.39 -42.45
C LEU A 2 -17.44 -10.36 -41.40
N THR A 3 -17.48 -10.34 -41.22
CA THR A 3 -17.22 -10.13 -40.28
C THR A 3 -16.87 -10.16 -39.30
N ALA A 4 -16.88 -10.14 -39.17
CA ALA A 4 -16.55 -9.94 -38.21
C ALA A 4 -16.20 -9.98 -37.33
N ALA A 5 -16.14 -10.03 -37.26
CA ALA A 5 -15.82 -9.87 -36.32
C ALA A 5 -15.48 -9.85 -35.50
N THR A 6 -15.49 -9.77 -35.50
CA THR A 6 -15.17 -9.54 -34.59
C THR A 6 -14.79 -9.49 -33.73
N ALA A 7 -14.88 -9.44 -33.84
CA ALA A 7 -14.56 -9.15 -32.87
C ALA A 7 -14.21 -9.17 -32.03
N ALA A 8 -14.29 -9.26 -32.20
CA ALA A 8 -14.01 -9.06 -31.21
C ALA A 8 -13.52 -9.09 -30.41
N ALA A 9 -13.47 -9.09 -30.67
CA ALA A 9 -13.03 -8.86 -29.84
C ALA A 9 -12.62 -8.76 -28.99
N PHE A 10 -12.66 -8.62 -29.07
CA PHE A 10 -12.31 -8.27 -28.08
C PHE A 10 -11.90 -8.22 -27.21
N ALA A 11 -12.19 -8.13 -27.50
CA ALA A 11 -11.84 -7.78 -26.67
C ALA A 11 -11.61 -7.93 -25.76
N PHE A 12 -11.72 -8.00 -25.67
CA PHE A 12 -11.53 -7.91 -24.63
C PHE A 12 -10.95 -7.98 -23.83
N SER A 13 -11.04 -7.92 -23.95
CA SER A 13 -10.55 -7.85 -23.20
C SER A 13 -10.08 -7.81 -22.35
N VAL A 14 -10.07 -7.70 -22.33
CA VAL A 14 -9.62 -7.52 -21.50
C VAL A 14 -9.27 -7.29 -20.50
N ALA A 15 -9.26 -7.19 -20.39
CA ALA A 15 -8.84 -6.92 -19.59
C ALA A 15 -8.59 -6.78 -18.63
N PRO A 16 -8.63 -6.96 -18.36
CA PRO A 16 -8.41 -6.71 -17.36
C PRO A 16 -7.79 -6.40 -16.54
N ALA A 17 -8.12 -6.38 -17.20
CA ALA A 17 -7.53 -6.00 -16.45
C ALA A 17 -6.71 -5.89 -15.58
N SER A 18 -6.35 -5.99 -15.45
CA SER A 18 -5.19 -5.96 -14.64
C SER A 18 -4.87 -4.57 -14.20
N ALA A 19 -5.81 -3.98 -13.51
CA ALA A 19 -5.54 -2.75 -12.79
C ALA A 19 -4.40 -3.03 -11.81
N ALA A 20 -3.39 -2.18 -11.81
CA ALA A 20 -2.34 -2.25 -10.82
C ALA A 20 -2.92 -1.99 -9.45
N ALA A 21 -2.38 -2.64 -8.43
CA ALA A 21 -2.78 -2.40 -7.06
C ALA A 21 -2.44 -0.96 -6.67
N THR A 22 -3.36 -0.31 -5.97
CA THR A 22 -3.17 1.07 -5.50
C THR A 22 -3.46 1.16 -4.01
N VAL A 23 -2.81 2.12 -3.35
CA VAL A 23 -3.00 2.40 -1.93
C VAL A 23 -3.17 3.89 -1.75
N THR A 24 -4.16 4.28 -0.95
CA THR A 24 -4.37 5.68 -0.57
C THR A 24 -4.46 5.77 0.95
N VAL A 25 -4.00 6.91 1.47
CA VAL A 25 -4.01 7.19 2.90
C VAL A 25 -4.76 8.50 3.13
N SER A 26 -5.71 8.49 4.06
CA SER A 26 -6.52 9.67 4.35
C SER A 26 -6.63 9.90 5.86
N PRO A 27 -6.21 11.05 6.37
CA PRO A 27 -5.41 12.08 5.69
C PRO A 27 -3.98 11.59 5.46
N GLY A 28 -3.34 12.11 4.41
CA GLY A 28 -1.97 11.73 4.05
C GLY A 28 -0.94 12.82 4.34
N THR A 29 -1.38 14.02 4.69
CA THR A 29 -0.51 15.17 4.95
C THR A 29 -0.92 15.87 6.24
N GLY A 30 -0.03 16.68 6.78
CA GLY A 30 -0.31 17.44 8.00
C GLY A 30 -0.50 16.55 9.21
N LEU A 31 0.15 15.40 9.24
CA LEU A 31 -0.08 14.39 10.27
C LEU A 31 0.60 14.75 11.58
N ALA A 32 -0.01 14.31 12.68
CA ALA A 32 0.57 14.39 14.00
C ALA A 32 1.08 13.00 14.42
N ASN A 33 2.01 12.99 15.36
CA ASN A 33 2.47 11.74 15.94
C ASN A 33 1.30 11.01 16.61
N ASP A 34 1.22 9.70 16.44
CA ASP A 34 0.17 8.83 16.97
C ASP A 34 -1.22 9.09 16.37
N GLN A 35 -1.28 9.72 15.22
CA GLN A 35 -2.54 9.94 14.53
C GLN A 35 -3.00 8.67 13.84
N SER A 36 -4.31 8.37 13.93
CA SER A 36 -4.91 7.29 13.15
C SER A 36 -5.28 7.80 11.78
N VAL A 37 -4.87 7.06 10.76
CA VAL A 37 -5.24 7.34 9.36
C VAL A 37 -5.96 6.14 8.78
N THR A 38 -6.74 6.37 7.73
CA THR A 38 -7.42 5.29 7.01
C THR A 38 -6.60 4.93 5.78
N VAL A 39 -6.30 3.65 5.64
CA VAL A 39 -5.58 3.11 4.48
C VAL A 39 -6.56 2.31 3.64
N THR A 40 -6.66 2.65 2.38
CA THR A 40 -7.56 2.00 1.44
C THR A 40 -6.77 1.48 0.27
N GLY A 41 -7.04 0.25 -0.15
CA GLY A 41 -6.42 -0.35 -1.30
C GLY A 41 -7.43 -0.82 -2.31
N ALA A 42 -7.00 -0.96 -3.55
CA ALA A 42 -7.80 -1.47 -4.66
C ALA A 42 -6.91 -2.23 -5.62
N GLY A 43 -7.49 -3.13 -6.38
CA GLY A 43 -6.76 -3.92 -7.36
C GLY A 43 -6.01 -5.12 -6.78
N TYR A 44 -6.40 -5.56 -5.60
CA TYR A 44 -5.78 -6.70 -4.92
C TYR A 44 -6.56 -7.99 -5.15
N PRO A 45 -5.90 -9.15 -5.05
CA PRO A 45 -6.61 -10.42 -5.13
C PRO A 45 -7.57 -10.58 -3.95
N ALA A 46 -8.81 -10.96 -4.23
CA ALA A 46 -9.82 -11.15 -3.19
C ALA A 46 -9.41 -12.26 -2.22
N GLY A 47 -9.71 -12.05 -0.95
CA GLY A 47 -9.51 -13.05 0.09
C GLY A 47 -8.10 -13.14 0.67
N VAL A 48 -7.12 -12.43 0.11
CA VAL A 48 -5.76 -12.45 0.68
C VAL A 48 -5.65 -11.46 1.82
N GLU A 49 -4.71 -11.70 2.71
CA GLU A 49 -4.41 -10.78 3.81
C GLU A 49 -3.33 -9.79 3.36
N VAL A 50 -3.61 -8.51 3.56
CA VAL A 50 -2.68 -7.42 3.28
C VAL A 50 -2.05 -6.98 4.59
N ALA A 51 -0.74 -6.80 4.61
CA ALA A 51 -0.03 -6.22 5.74
C ALA A 51 0.36 -4.78 5.38
N VAL A 52 0.03 -3.84 6.27
CA VAL A 52 0.37 -2.43 6.11
C VAL A 52 1.39 -2.07 7.17
N SER A 53 2.47 -1.41 6.76
CA SER A 53 3.50 -0.93 7.67
C SER A 53 3.95 0.46 7.29
N GLN A 54 4.58 1.16 8.25
CA GLN A 54 5.17 2.47 7.99
C GLN A 54 6.65 2.27 7.65
N CYS A 55 7.07 2.87 6.55
CA CYS A 55 8.43 2.73 6.05
C CYS A 55 9.02 4.08 5.68
N ALA A 56 10.35 4.14 5.62
CA ALA A 56 11.08 5.24 5.05
C ALA A 56 11.99 4.70 3.96
N ASP A 57 12.13 5.44 2.87
CA ASP A 57 13.01 5.11 1.74
C ASP A 57 12.72 3.71 1.14
N GLY A 58 11.53 3.17 1.41
CA GLY A 58 11.09 1.90 0.85
C GLY A 58 11.67 0.65 1.50
N ASN A 59 12.72 0.77 2.31
CA ASN A 59 13.37 -0.40 2.91
C ASN A 59 13.62 -0.31 4.40
N LYS A 60 13.22 0.78 5.06
CA LYS A 60 13.36 0.94 6.50
C LYS A 60 11.98 0.93 7.10
N CYS A 61 11.51 -0.23 7.52
CA CYS A 61 10.13 -0.43 7.93
C CYS A 61 10.01 -0.82 9.40
N THR A 62 8.91 -0.38 10.02
CA THR A 62 8.58 -0.77 11.39
C THR A 62 8.04 -2.20 11.43
N ASP A 63 8.17 -2.84 12.59
CA ASP A 63 7.57 -4.14 12.85
C ASP A 63 6.08 -4.05 13.20
N SER A 64 5.57 -2.84 13.43
CA SER A 64 4.16 -2.64 13.75
C SER A 64 3.34 -2.71 12.48
N LEU A 65 2.50 -3.74 12.38
CA LEU A 65 1.71 -4.01 11.19
C LEU A 65 0.23 -3.86 11.49
N ALA A 66 -0.52 -3.35 10.50
CA ALA A 66 -1.96 -3.48 10.46
C ALA A 66 -2.30 -4.45 9.34
N LYS A 67 -3.33 -5.26 9.55
CA LYS A 67 -3.70 -6.29 8.58
C LYS A 67 -5.16 -6.15 8.20
N ALA A 68 -5.46 -6.50 6.96
CA ALA A 68 -6.82 -6.51 6.45
C ALA A 68 -6.97 -7.60 5.42
N VAL A 69 -8.17 -8.14 5.31
CA VAL A 69 -8.50 -9.13 4.29
C VAL A 69 -9.16 -8.40 3.12
N VAL A 70 -8.69 -8.70 1.92
CA VAL A 70 -9.22 -8.09 0.70
C VAL A 70 -10.63 -8.59 0.43
N ALA A 71 -11.54 -7.66 0.17
CA ALA A 71 -12.93 -7.97 -0.13
C ALA A 71 -13.06 -8.57 -1.53
N ALA A 72 -14.27 -9.05 -1.84
CA ALA A 72 -14.54 -9.72 -3.11
C ALA A 72 -14.29 -8.81 -4.32
N ASP A 73 -14.41 -7.50 -4.15
CA ASP A 73 -14.19 -6.52 -5.23
C ASP A 73 -12.72 -6.10 -5.38
N GLY A 74 -11.80 -6.68 -4.60
CA GLY A 74 -10.38 -6.35 -4.67
C GLY A 74 -9.96 -5.17 -3.81
N SER A 75 -10.84 -4.68 -2.94
CA SER A 75 -10.54 -3.55 -2.06
C SER A 75 -10.29 -4.01 -0.62
N PHE A 76 -9.54 -3.18 0.11
CA PHE A 76 -9.41 -3.34 1.55
C PHE A 76 -9.40 -1.96 2.20
N THR A 77 -9.75 -1.93 3.49
CA THR A 77 -9.68 -0.72 4.31
C THR A 77 -9.20 -1.12 5.68
N THR A 78 -8.25 -0.38 6.22
CA THR A 78 -7.80 -0.56 7.59
C THR A 78 -7.34 0.78 8.15
N ASN A 79 -7.18 0.85 9.46
CA ASN A 79 -6.62 2.01 10.11
C ASN A 79 -5.17 1.73 10.49
N TYR A 80 -4.37 2.78 10.49
CA TYR A 80 -2.97 2.70 10.89
C TYR A 80 -2.64 3.89 11.77
N THR A 81 -1.97 3.64 12.89
CA THR A 81 -1.48 4.71 13.75
C THR A 81 -0.07 5.06 13.34
N VAL A 82 0.11 6.26 12.80
CA VAL A 82 1.41 6.69 12.29
C VAL A 82 2.28 7.26 13.40
N LYS A 83 3.58 7.08 13.26
CA LYS A 83 4.58 7.62 14.19
C LYS A 83 5.48 8.58 13.44
N LYS A 84 5.73 9.74 14.03
CA LYS A 84 6.68 10.67 13.44
C LYS A 84 8.10 10.14 13.54
N VAL A 85 8.46 9.54 14.67
CA VAL A 85 9.76 8.90 14.89
C VAL A 85 9.52 7.47 15.33
N PHE A 86 10.23 6.54 14.73
CA PHE A 86 10.09 5.13 15.07
C PHE A 86 11.37 4.35 14.80
N SER A 87 11.50 3.20 15.47
CA SER A 87 12.56 2.26 15.18
C SER A 87 12.15 1.39 14.00
N ALA A 88 13.07 1.20 13.08
CA ALA A 88 12.84 0.42 11.86
C ALA A 88 13.94 -0.59 11.67
N THR A 89 13.64 -1.62 10.90
CA THR A 89 14.65 -2.54 10.39
C THR A 89 15.03 -2.08 8.99
N ASP A 90 16.33 -1.90 8.77
CA ASP A 90 16.87 -1.62 7.45
C ASP A 90 17.03 -2.96 6.74
N TRP A 91 16.18 -3.23 5.76
CA TRP A 91 16.15 -4.53 5.09
C TRP A 91 17.36 -4.77 4.19
N SER A 92 18.13 -3.71 3.88
CA SER A 92 19.35 -3.88 3.10
C SER A 92 20.53 -4.34 3.97
N THR A 93 20.51 -4.10 5.27
CA THR A 93 21.60 -4.46 6.19
C THR A 93 21.17 -5.37 7.33
N GLY A 94 19.87 -5.44 7.61
CA GLY A 94 19.33 -6.17 8.75
C GLY A 94 19.48 -5.46 10.08
N SER A 95 20.00 -4.23 10.10
CA SER A 95 20.21 -3.49 11.33
C SER A 95 18.99 -2.68 11.72
N THR A 96 18.90 -2.35 13.00
CA THR A 96 17.87 -1.47 13.53
C THR A 96 18.32 -0.02 13.39
N VAL A 97 17.46 0.81 12.83
CA VAL A 97 17.75 2.23 12.62
C VAL A 97 16.59 3.05 13.16
N SER A 98 16.87 4.31 13.47
CA SER A 98 15.84 5.28 13.85
C SER A 98 15.42 6.07 12.63
N VAL A 99 14.11 6.22 12.44
CA VAL A 99 13.53 6.99 11.34
C VAL A 99 12.81 8.20 11.91
N ASP A 100 13.05 9.37 11.33
CA ASP A 100 12.33 10.60 11.64
C ASP A 100 11.63 11.07 10.37
N CYS A 101 10.31 10.93 10.35
CA CYS A 101 9.50 11.32 9.19
C CYS A 101 9.36 12.83 9.01
N GLY A 102 9.87 13.62 9.95
CA GLY A 102 10.03 15.07 9.75
C GLY A 102 11.25 15.41 8.92
N VAL A 103 12.16 14.46 8.74
CA VAL A 103 13.42 14.63 7.99
C VAL A 103 13.43 13.75 6.75
N GLN A 104 13.00 12.49 6.88
CA GLN A 104 12.97 11.52 5.79
C GLN A 104 11.57 11.42 5.22
N GLN A 105 11.46 11.07 3.95
CA GLN A 105 10.18 10.76 3.34
C GLN A 105 9.67 9.43 3.86
N CYS A 106 8.50 9.46 4.49
CA CYS A 106 7.86 8.26 4.99
C CYS A 106 6.66 7.88 4.11
N GLN A 107 6.30 6.62 4.18
CA GLN A 107 5.22 6.03 3.41
C GLN A 107 4.47 5.01 4.27
N LEU A 108 3.20 4.79 3.97
CA LEU A 108 2.53 3.57 4.38
C LEU A 108 2.58 2.60 3.21
N VAL A 109 3.02 1.40 3.48
CA VAL A 109 3.26 0.38 2.46
C VAL A 109 2.35 -0.80 2.73
N ALA A 110 1.59 -1.20 1.73
CA ALA A 110 0.77 -2.40 1.76
C ALA A 110 1.50 -3.51 1.00
N TYR A 111 1.58 -4.67 1.60
CA TYR A 111 2.29 -5.79 1.01
C TYR A 111 1.40 -7.02 0.93
N VAL A 112 1.34 -7.60 -0.25
CA VAL A 112 0.93 -8.98 -0.49
C VAL A 112 1.92 -9.57 -1.49
N GLU A 113 2.14 -10.88 -1.41
CA GLU A 113 3.15 -11.53 -2.23
C GLU A 113 2.87 -11.35 -3.73
N ALA A 114 1.61 -11.42 -4.13
CA ALA A 114 1.22 -11.36 -5.53
C ALA A 114 1.52 -10.02 -6.20
N THR A 115 1.46 -8.92 -5.46
CA THR A 115 1.65 -7.57 -6.00
C THR A 115 2.96 -6.92 -5.55
N GLY A 116 3.62 -7.49 -4.53
CA GLY A 116 4.76 -6.85 -3.89
C GLY A 116 4.31 -5.68 -3.02
N ALA A 117 5.24 -4.77 -2.75
CA ALA A 117 5.00 -3.62 -1.90
C ALA A 117 4.45 -2.47 -2.73
N VAL A 118 3.35 -1.87 -2.27
CA VAL A 118 2.75 -0.68 -2.88
C VAL A 118 2.64 0.37 -1.79
N GLY A 119 3.22 1.55 -2.02
CA GLY A 119 3.32 2.59 -1.01
C GLY A 119 2.55 3.84 -1.36
N ALA A 120 2.18 4.58 -0.32
CA ALA A 120 1.61 5.91 -0.44
C ALA A 120 2.38 6.85 0.48
N ASP A 121 2.78 8.00 -0.04
CA ASP A 121 3.54 8.98 0.73
C ASP A 121 2.68 9.58 1.84
N ILE A 122 3.31 9.82 2.99
CA ILE A 122 2.70 10.55 4.09
C ILE A 122 3.67 11.64 4.55
N SER A 123 3.11 12.71 5.11
CA SER A 123 3.94 13.79 5.64
C SER A 123 3.38 14.32 6.94
N PHE A 124 4.28 14.67 7.85
CA PHE A 124 3.97 15.21 9.15
C PHE A 124 4.15 16.74 9.14
N GLY A 125 3.37 17.42 9.91
CA GLY A 125 3.54 18.85 9.95
C GLY A 125 2.38 19.63 10.46
#